data_813136eed615150909d8bf21be68c3dc
#
_entry.id   813136eed615150909d8bf21be68c3dc
#
_cell.length_a   1.000
_cell.length_b   1.000
_cell.length_c   1.000
_cell.angle_alpha   90.00
_cell.angle_beta   90.00
_cell.angle_gamma   90.00
#
_symmetry.space_group_name_H-M   'P 1'
#
loop_
_entity.id
_entity.type
_entity.pdbx_description
1 polymer ?
#
loop_
_entity_poly.entity_id
_entity_poly.type
_entity_poly.pdbx_seq_one_letter_code
_entity_poly.pdbx_strand_id
1 'polypeptide(L)'
;MNYSKDVLSRARAILAQRKADRESENAAKLQNAYARVPRLKEIDMALVSTMAQAAQAAFLQGSDGKAALERARQSNLQLQEERNALVERYWEPGYLNEEPVCPHCGGTGYVGAQMCQCLKALCAQEQRKEMGAAFQNAGFDSFLLDYYSDTVIPQLKLSPRSVMEKTLGSCRRYARNFSMDAGNLLLSGGTGLGKTHLALAIGAAVGEQGYSVCYETAAGLFSKLEKAKFTPSEENSREAEKLENCDLLILDDLGTEMPGQFVTAALYNLLNNRLLAKRPMIITTNLNVDEAAGRYSGQIASRLYGEFKRLTFLGSDIRIIKSRG
;
A
#
# COMPACT_ATOMS: atom_id res chain seq x y z
N MET A 1 -7.71 -7.72 -5.68
CA MET A 1 -6.69 -6.69 -5.42
C MET A 1 -6.29 -6.11 -6.76
N ASN A 2 -6.64 -4.86 -7.01
CA ASN A 2 -6.41 -4.18 -8.29
C ASN A 2 -5.47 -2.99 -8.08
N TYR A 3 -4.17 -3.29 -7.90
CA TYR A 3 -3.17 -2.23 -8.04
C TYR A 3 -3.18 -1.69 -9.47
N SER A 4 -2.94 -0.39 -9.66
CA SER A 4 -2.75 0.17 -10.99
C SER A 4 -1.59 -0.52 -11.71
N LYS A 5 -1.65 -0.58 -13.05
CA LYS A 5 -0.56 -1.19 -13.84
C LYS A 5 0.79 -0.53 -13.55
N ASP A 6 0.79 0.77 -13.31
CA ASP A 6 2.00 1.55 -13.04
C ASP A 6 2.60 1.22 -11.67
N VAL A 7 1.77 1.13 -10.61
CA VAL A 7 2.20 0.70 -9.28
C VAL A 7 2.79 -0.71 -9.34
N LEU A 8 2.09 -1.63 -10.00
CA LEU A 8 2.56 -3.01 -10.13
C LEU A 8 3.87 -3.12 -10.92
N SER A 9 4.02 -2.34 -11.98
CA SER A 9 5.24 -2.29 -12.80
C SER A 9 6.43 -1.80 -11.97
N ARG A 10 6.28 -0.68 -11.24
CA ARG A 10 7.34 -0.16 -10.36
C ARG A 10 7.70 -1.13 -9.24
N ALA A 11 6.71 -1.71 -8.57
CA ALA A 11 6.94 -2.69 -7.52
C ALA A 11 7.70 -3.93 -8.02
N ARG A 12 7.39 -4.42 -9.22
CA ARG A 12 8.12 -5.52 -9.88
C ARG A 12 9.55 -5.12 -10.22
N ALA A 13 9.77 -3.91 -10.73
CA ALA A 13 11.09 -3.41 -11.04
C ALA A 13 11.97 -3.34 -9.78
N ILE A 14 11.42 -2.84 -8.66
CA ILE A 14 12.13 -2.80 -7.37
C ILE A 14 12.48 -4.22 -6.90
N LEU A 15 11.55 -5.17 -7.01
CA LEU A 15 11.79 -6.55 -6.60
C LEU A 15 12.85 -7.22 -7.47
N ALA A 16 12.81 -7.00 -8.79
CA ALA A 16 13.81 -7.51 -9.73
C ALA A 16 15.21 -6.90 -9.44
N GLN A 17 15.27 -5.61 -9.14
CA GLN A 17 16.54 -4.97 -8.76
C GLN A 17 17.11 -5.58 -7.48
N ARG A 18 16.28 -5.73 -6.42
CA ARG A 18 16.71 -6.37 -5.17
C ARG A 18 17.23 -7.80 -5.39
N LYS A 19 16.63 -8.53 -6.34
CA LYS A 19 17.06 -9.87 -6.70
C LYS A 19 18.42 -9.83 -7.39
N ALA A 20 18.61 -8.96 -8.38
CA ALA A 20 19.88 -8.78 -9.08
C ALA A 20 21.02 -8.35 -8.13
N ASP A 21 20.72 -7.40 -7.20
CA ASP A 21 21.68 -6.95 -6.20
C ASP A 21 22.12 -8.11 -5.30
N ARG A 22 21.16 -8.93 -4.83
CA ARG A 22 21.46 -10.11 -3.99
C ARG A 22 22.26 -11.19 -4.74
N GLU A 23 21.94 -11.45 -6.01
CA GLU A 23 22.68 -12.39 -6.86
C GLU A 23 24.12 -11.87 -7.07
N SER A 24 24.30 -10.57 -7.27
CA SER A 24 25.62 -9.95 -7.38
C SER A 24 26.42 -10.04 -6.08
N GLU A 25 25.79 -9.78 -4.93
CA GLU A 25 26.42 -9.94 -3.61
C GLU A 25 26.86 -11.38 -3.36
N ASN A 26 26.00 -12.36 -3.67
CA ASN A 26 26.33 -13.78 -3.51
C ASN A 26 27.48 -14.21 -4.45
N ALA A 27 27.47 -13.75 -5.70
CA ALA A 27 28.55 -13.99 -6.63
C ALA A 27 29.88 -13.38 -6.15
N ALA A 28 29.86 -12.15 -5.63
CA ALA A 28 31.04 -11.52 -5.06
C ALA A 28 31.59 -12.26 -3.83
N LYS A 29 30.69 -12.71 -2.92
CA LYS A 29 31.08 -13.55 -1.77
C LYS A 29 31.76 -14.84 -2.23
N LEU A 30 31.20 -15.52 -3.23
CA LEU A 30 31.75 -16.75 -3.77
C LEU A 30 33.11 -16.52 -4.43
N GLN A 31 33.29 -15.45 -5.22
CA GLN A 31 34.58 -15.09 -5.82
C GLN A 31 35.65 -14.79 -4.77
N ASN A 32 35.31 -14.06 -3.72
CA ASN A 32 36.20 -13.82 -2.59
C ASN A 32 36.59 -15.11 -1.87
N ALA A 33 35.64 -16.06 -1.73
CA ALA A 33 35.93 -17.36 -1.16
C ALA A 33 36.89 -18.18 -2.02
N TYR A 34 36.71 -18.17 -3.34
CA TYR A 34 37.64 -18.83 -4.28
C TYR A 34 39.03 -18.20 -4.28
N ALA A 35 39.13 -16.90 -4.17
CA ALA A 35 40.41 -16.21 -4.05
C ALA A 35 41.17 -16.59 -2.79
N ARG A 36 40.45 -16.78 -1.65
CA ARG A 36 41.03 -17.15 -0.37
C ARG A 36 41.37 -18.62 -0.28
N VAL A 37 40.53 -19.51 -0.84
CA VAL A 37 40.68 -20.98 -0.83
C VAL A 37 40.46 -21.53 -2.25
N PRO A 38 41.50 -21.55 -3.12
CA PRO A 38 41.38 -22.00 -4.51
C PRO A 38 40.80 -23.42 -4.66
N ARG A 39 41.07 -24.28 -3.69
CA ARG A 39 40.53 -25.65 -3.66
C ARG A 39 39.01 -25.70 -3.66
N LEU A 40 38.35 -24.70 -3.08
CA LEU A 40 36.88 -24.58 -3.08
C LEU A 40 36.33 -24.45 -4.52
N LYS A 41 37.01 -23.69 -5.37
CA LYS A 41 36.65 -23.54 -6.78
C LYS A 41 36.78 -24.86 -7.56
N GLU A 42 37.85 -25.59 -7.29
CA GLU A 42 38.09 -26.93 -7.92
C GLU A 42 36.98 -27.91 -7.54
N ILE A 43 36.61 -27.92 -6.25
CA ILE A 43 35.53 -28.78 -5.76
C ILE A 43 34.19 -28.40 -6.39
N ASP A 44 33.83 -27.10 -6.45
CA ASP A 44 32.57 -26.66 -7.06
C ASP A 44 32.51 -27.00 -8.56
N MET A 45 33.62 -26.89 -9.28
CA MET A 45 33.71 -27.34 -10.68
C MET A 45 33.58 -28.89 -10.80
N ALA A 46 34.18 -29.63 -9.89
CA ALA A 46 34.08 -31.11 -9.86
C ALA A 46 32.64 -31.56 -9.54
N LEU A 47 31.94 -30.87 -8.63
CA LEU A 47 30.53 -31.11 -8.32
C LEU A 47 29.62 -30.94 -9.54
N VAL A 48 29.84 -29.91 -10.33
CA VAL A 48 29.11 -29.71 -11.60
C VAL A 48 29.39 -30.85 -12.57
N SER A 49 30.66 -31.32 -12.68
CA SER A 49 31.03 -32.43 -13.50
C SER A 49 30.38 -33.76 -13.07
N THR A 50 30.33 -34.03 -11.75
CA THR A 50 29.66 -35.25 -11.23
C THR A 50 28.17 -35.25 -11.50
N MET A 51 27.50 -34.08 -11.45
CA MET A 51 26.08 -33.97 -11.82
C MET A 51 25.85 -34.25 -13.30
N ALA A 52 26.73 -33.78 -14.20
CA ALA A 52 26.65 -34.08 -15.62
C ALA A 52 26.86 -35.57 -15.90
N GLN A 53 27.83 -36.19 -15.22
CA GLN A 53 28.08 -37.66 -15.31
C GLN A 53 26.88 -38.47 -14.82
N ALA A 54 26.25 -38.06 -13.70
CA ALA A 54 25.05 -38.72 -13.20
C ALA A 54 23.89 -38.63 -14.19
N ALA A 55 23.69 -37.43 -14.82
CA ALA A 55 22.68 -37.28 -15.85
C ALA A 55 22.94 -38.14 -17.08
N GLN A 56 24.19 -38.28 -17.54
CA GLN A 56 24.55 -39.17 -18.64
C GLN A 56 24.33 -40.63 -18.27
N ALA A 57 24.72 -41.06 -17.05
CA ALA A 57 24.51 -42.40 -16.57
C ALA A 57 23.03 -42.83 -16.52
N ALA A 58 22.13 -41.89 -16.28
CA ALA A 58 20.68 -42.13 -16.26
C ALA A 58 20.13 -42.54 -17.66
N PHE A 59 20.81 -42.19 -18.75
CA PHE A 59 20.43 -42.60 -20.11
C PHE A 59 21.02 -43.96 -20.51
N LEU A 60 21.97 -44.52 -19.74
CA LEU A 60 22.55 -45.84 -20.00
C LEU A 60 21.62 -46.93 -19.46
N GLN A 61 21.36 -47.96 -20.29
CA GLN A 61 20.53 -49.09 -19.88
C GLN A 61 21.38 -50.20 -19.25
N GLY A 62 20.82 -50.90 -18.24
CA GLY A 62 21.42 -52.08 -17.64
C GLY A 62 22.29 -51.87 -16.40
N SER A 63 23.15 -52.83 -16.07
CA SER A 63 24.00 -52.84 -14.87
C SER A 63 25.04 -51.73 -14.85
N ASP A 64 25.53 -51.36 -16.04
CA ASP A 64 26.60 -50.35 -16.18
C ASP A 64 26.12 -48.94 -15.86
N GLY A 65 24.87 -48.60 -16.21
CA GLY A 65 24.25 -47.34 -15.85
C GLY A 65 24.07 -47.16 -14.33
N LYS A 66 23.62 -48.24 -13.65
CA LYS A 66 23.47 -48.22 -12.17
C LYS A 66 24.81 -48.06 -11.46
N ALA A 67 25.84 -48.78 -11.89
CA ALA A 67 27.18 -48.69 -11.31
C ALA A 67 27.82 -47.30 -11.55
N ALA A 68 27.60 -46.70 -12.72
CA ALA A 68 28.08 -45.36 -13.04
C ALA A 68 27.36 -44.29 -12.18
N LEU A 69 26.04 -44.39 -12.00
CA LEU A 69 25.26 -43.49 -11.16
C LEU A 69 25.69 -43.55 -9.69
N GLU A 70 25.94 -44.76 -9.16
CA GLU A 70 26.38 -44.94 -7.77
C GLU A 70 27.78 -44.37 -7.55
N ARG A 71 28.71 -44.55 -8.50
CA ARG A 71 30.04 -43.90 -8.45
C ARG A 71 29.94 -42.38 -8.47
N ALA A 72 29.10 -41.80 -9.34
CA ALA A 72 28.90 -40.38 -9.41
C ALA A 72 28.31 -39.84 -8.11
N ARG A 73 27.35 -40.56 -7.53
CA ARG A 73 26.75 -40.21 -6.22
C ARG A 73 27.76 -40.21 -5.08
N GLN A 74 28.58 -41.25 -5.00
CA GLN A 74 29.60 -41.37 -3.96
C GLN A 74 30.66 -40.27 -4.06
N SER A 75 31.16 -40.00 -5.28
CA SER A 75 32.08 -38.91 -5.54
C SER A 75 31.47 -37.53 -5.19
N ASN A 76 30.19 -37.33 -5.52
CA ASN A 76 29.49 -36.10 -5.19
C ASN A 76 29.38 -35.89 -3.66
N LEU A 77 29.06 -36.93 -2.90
CA LEU A 77 28.97 -36.84 -1.42
C LEU A 77 30.34 -36.49 -0.80
N GLN A 78 31.42 -37.15 -1.23
CA GLN A 78 32.76 -36.85 -0.76
C GLN A 78 33.19 -35.41 -1.05
N LEU A 79 32.88 -34.91 -2.25
CA LEU A 79 33.15 -33.51 -2.61
C LEU A 79 32.32 -32.53 -1.78
N GLN A 80 31.07 -32.85 -1.50
CA GLN A 80 30.22 -32.04 -0.63
C GLN A 80 30.74 -32.00 0.80
N GLU A 81 31.19 -33.12 1.37
CA GLU A 81 31.79 -33.19 2.70
C GLU A 81 33.08 -32.35 2.77
N GLU A 82 33.98 -32.49 1.77
CA GLU A 82 35.21 -31.69 1.68
C GLU A 82 34.90 -30.20 1.58
N ARG A 83 33.92 -29.82 0.74
CA ARG A 83 33.46 -28.46 0.60
C ARG A 83 32.98 -27.87 1.92
N ASN A 84 32.11 -28.60 2.62
CA ASN A 84 31.54 -28.14 3.88
C ASN A 84 32.61 -27.97 4.95
N ALA A 85 33.55 -28.93 5.06
CA ALA A 85 34.69 -28.85 5.99
C ALA A 85 35.59 -27.62 5.71
N LEU A 86 35.82 -27.30 4.42
CA LEU A 86 36.58 -26.10 4.05
C LEU A 86 35.82 -24.83 4.39
N VAL A 87 34.51 -24.75 4.14
CA VAL A 87 33.68 -23.58 4.47
C VAL A 87 33.64 -23.36 5.98
N GLU A 88 33.39 -24.39 6.77
CA GLU A 88 33.36 -24.31 8.25
C GLU A 88 34.72 -23.92 8.87
N ARG A 89 35.80 -24.30 8.21
CA ARG A 89 37.17 -23.98 8.66
C ARG A 89 37.53 -22.52 8.47
N TYR A 90 37.05 -21.86 7.40
CA TYR A 90 37.50 -20.53 7.01
C TYR A 90 36.46 -19.43 7.20
N TRP A 91 35.19 -19.79 7.39
CA TRP A 91 34.06 -18.86 7.55
C TRP A 91 33.08 -19.34 8.62
N GLU A 92 32.23 -18.45 9.06
CA GLU A 92 31.12 -18.79 9.95
C GLU A 92 30.07 -19.66 9.21
N PRO A 93 29.32 -20.53 9.94
CA PRO A 93 28.27 -21.35 9.36
C PRO A 93 27.29 -20.52 8.54
N GLY A 94 27.03 -20.94 7.33
CA GLY A 94 26.08 -20.27 6.45
C GLY A 94 26.64 -19.12 5.60
N TYR A 95 27.92 -18.79 5.68
CA TYR A 95 28.51 -17.66 4.94
C TYR A 95 28.26 -17.73 3.40
N LEU A 96 28.32 -18.91 2.81
CA LEU A 96 28.06 -19.15 1.39
C LEU A 96 26.64 -19.61 1.08
N ASN A 97 25.74 -19.59 2.06
CA ASN A 97 24.35 -19.92 1.79
C ASN A 97 23.70 -18.78 0.99
N GLU A 98 23.07 -19.14 -0.10
CA GLU A 98 22.28 -18.21 -0.90
C GLU A 98 20.95 -17.94 -0.20
N GLU A 99 20.85 -16.77 0.47
CA GLU A 99 19.59 -16.32 1.02
C GLU A 99 18.76 -15.63 -0.08
N PRO A 100 17.59 -16.15 -0.42
CA PRO A 100 16.73 -15.52 -1.40
C PRO A 100 16.16 -14.19 -0.85
N VAL A 101 15.89 -13.21 -1.73
CA VAL A 101 15.26 -11.92 -1.37
C VAL A 101 13.92 -12.12 -0.65
N CYS A 102 13.24 -13.20 -0.95
CA CYS A 102 12.02 -13.61 -0.26
C CYS A 102 12.00 -15.13 -0.11
N PRO A 103 11.90 -15.66 1.11
CA PRO A 103 11.92 -17.11 1.35
C PRO A 103 10.71 -17.84 0.75
N HIS A 104 9.59 -17.13 0.50
CA HIS A 104 8.37 -17.75 -0.02
C HIS A 104 8.32 -17.83 -1.55
N CYS A 105 8.87 -16.83 -2.26
CA CYS A 105 8.79 -16.78 -3.72
C CYS A 105 10.15 -16.66 -4.43
N GLY A 106 11.26 -16.70 -3.71
CA GLY A 106 12.59 -16.55 -4.31
C GLY A 106 12.84 -15.22 -5.02
N GLY A 107 12.00 -14.19 -4.75
CA GLY A 107 12.09 -12.89 -5.42
C GLY A 107 11.28 -12.79 -6.72
N THR A 108 10.46 -13.79 -7.07
CA THR A 108 9.57 -13.73 -8.25
C THR A 108 8.34 -12.82 -8.04
N GLY A 109 7.96 -12.60 -6.78
CA GLY A 109 6.75 -11.88 -6.40
C GLY A 109 5.46 -12.69 -6.46
N TYR A 110 5.53 -13.96 -6.84
CA TYR A 110 4.37 -14.85 -6.96
C TYR A 110 4.68 -16.25 -6.41
N VAL A 111 3.65 -16.87 -5.84
CA VAL A 111 3.63 -18.27 -5.45
C VAL A 111 2.48 -18.92 -6.22
N GLY A 112 2.79 -19.67 -7.27
CA GLY A 112 1.79 -20.10 -8.27
C GLY A 112 1.12 -18.88 -8.93
N ALA A 113 -0.21 -18.83 -8.92
CA ALA A 113 -1.00 -17.72 -9.46
C ALA A 113 -1.24 -16.58 -8.43
N GLN A 114 -0.81 -16.76 -7.19
CA GLN A 114 -1.07 -15.78 -6.13
C GLN A 114 0.11 -14.82 -5.94
N MET A 115 -0.22 -13.53 -5.80
CA MET A 115 0.78 -12.51 -5.48
C MET A 115 1.35 -12.73 -4.08
N CYS A 116 2.66 -12.81 -3.99
CA CYS A 116 3.38 -12.99 -2.73
C CYS A 116 3.29 -11.74 -1.85
N GLN A 117 3.37 -11.94 -0.54
CA GLN A 117 3.33 -10.84 0.43
C GLN A 117 4.44 -9.79 0.21
N CYS A 118 5.63 -10.20 -0.25
CA CYS A 118 6.73 -9.28 -0.56
C CYS A 118 6.36 -8.29 -1.68
N LEU A 119 5.71 -8.77 -2.76
CA LEU A 119 5.27 -7.90 -3.86
C LEU A 119 4.08 -7.03 -3.42
N LYS A 120 3.15 -7.56 -2.63
CA LYS A 120 2.05 -6.77 -2.05
C LYS A 120 2.57 -5.61 -1.20
N ALA A 121 3.56 -5.84 -0.36
CA ALA A 121 4.18 -4.81 0.47
C ALA A 121 4.84 -3.70 -0.38
N LEU A 122 5.52 -4.07 -1.46
CA LEU A 122 6.10 -3.10 -2.40
C LEU A 122 5.04 -2.31 -3.14
N CYS A 123 3.96 -2.97 -3.59
CA CYS A 123 2.83 -2.28 -4.22
C CYS A 123 2.18 -1.28 -3.25
N ALA A 124 1.95 -1.65 -2.00
CA ALA A 124 1.43 -0.75 -0.98
C ALA A 124 2.36 0.45 -0.74
N GLN A 125 3.67 0.22 -0.71
CA GLN A 125 4.68 1.28 -0.57
C GLN A 125 4.66 2.24 -1.77
N GLU A 126 4.63 1.73 -3.00
CA GLU A 126 4.59 2.55 -4.21
C GLU A 126 3.28 3.32 -4.33
N GLN A 127 2.17 2.71 -3.94
CA GLN A 127 0.87 3.39 -3.88
C GLN A 127 0.86 4.54 -2.87
N ARG A 128 1.44 4.36 -1.68
CA ARG A 128 1.60 5.45 -0.70
C ARG A 128 2.41 6.63 -1.27
N LYS A 129 3.46 6.37 -2.04
CA LYS A 129 4.22 7.43 -2.72
C LYS A 129 3.36 8.21 -3.71
N GLU A 130 2.51 7.53 -4.48
CA GLU A 130 1.57 8.18 -5.41
C GLU A 130 0.50 9.01 -4.71
N MET A 131 0.06 8.57 -3.51
CA MET A 131 -0.92 9.29 -2.71
C MET A 131 -0.38 10.63 -2.17
N GLY A 132 0.95 10.85 -2.24
CA GLY A 132 1.59 12.09 -1.88
C GLY A 132 1.99 12.21 -0.40
N ALA A 133 2.66 13.32 -0.07
CA ALA A 133 3.23 13.55 1.27
C ALA A 133 2.19 13.54 2.40
N ALA A 134 0.94 13.88 2.10
CA ALA A 134 -0.15 13.89 3.07
C ALA A 134 -0.36 12.52 3.76
N PHE A 135 -0.08 11.41 3.04
CA PHE A 135 -0.26 10.05 3.57
C PHE A 135 0.95 9.49 4.32
N GLN A 136 2.13 10.13 4.21
CA GLN A 136 3.36 9.60 4.79
C GLN A 136 3.29 9.45 6.32
N ASN A 137 2.60 10.39 6.99
CA ASN A 137 2.45 10.41 8.44
C ASN A 137 1.02 10.09 8.91
N ALA A 138 0.14 9.66 8.00
CA ALA A 138 -1.24 9.38 8.30
C ALA A 138 -1.41 7.94 8.81
N GLY A 139 -1.69 7.78 10.09
CA GLY A 139 -1.96 6.50 10.71
C GLY A 139 -2.96 6.64 11.85
N PHE A 140 -3.67 5.56 12.16
CA PHE A 140 -4.59 5.54 13.29
C PHE A 140 -3.89 5.66 14.64
N ASP A 141 -2.63 5.25 14.73
CA ASP A 141 -1.87 5.23 15.98
C ASP A 141 -1.33 6.62 16.36
N SER A 142 -1.20 7.50 15.37
CA SER A 142 -0.85 8.91 15.59
C SER A 142 -2.07 9.79 15.96
N PHE A 143 -3.29 9.22 15.99
CA PHE A 143 -4.48 9.92 16.42
C PHE A 143 -4.66 9.80 17.93
N LEU A 144 -4.25 10.85 18.66
CA LEU A 144 -4.21 10.85 20.12
C LEU A 144 -5.52 11.37 20.69
N LEU A 145 -6.19 10.53 21.50
CA LEU A 145 -7.45 10.89 22.19
C LEU A 145 -7.25 11.87 23.35
N ASP A 146 -6.02 12.04 23.82
CA ASP A 146 -5.68 12.94 24.95
C ASP A 146 -5.93 14.42 24.66
N TYR A 147 -6.02 14.80 23.39
CA TYR A 147 -6.40 16.15 22.99
C TYR A 147 -7.89 16.45 23.15
N TYR A 148 -8.73 15.46 23.46
CA TYR A 148 -10.17 15.63 23.61
C TYR A 148 -10.57 15.57 25.07
N SER A 149 -11.36 16.57 25.51
CA SER A 149 -11.81 16.69 26.90
C SER A 149 -12.73 15.53 27.31
N ASP A 150 -12.55 15.06 28.53
CA ASP A 150 -13.47 14.12 29.20
C ASP A 150 -14.68 14.81 29.83
N THR A 151 -14.72 16.14 29.85
CA THR A 151 -15.84 16.90 30.41
C THR A 151 -17.11 16.63 29.62
N VAL A 152 -18.12 16.12 30.28
CA VAL A 152 -19.41 15.84 29.64
C VAL A 152 -20.09 17.12 29.24
N ILE A 153 -20.56 17.21 28.01
CA ILE A 153 -21.39 18.31 27.50
C ILE A 153 -22.83 18.01 27.93
N PRO A 154 -23.46 18.87 28.78
CA PRO A 154 -24.76 18.54 29.36
C PRO A 154 -25.85 18.23 28.33
N GLN A 155 -25.88 19.00 27.23
CA GLN A 155 -26.89 18.87 26.17
C GLN A 155 -26.77 17.54 25.39
N LEU A 156 -25.54 17.01 25.27
CA LEU A 156 -25.26 15.75 24.53
C LEU A 156 -25.16 14.53 25.44
N LYS A 157 -25.03 14.75 26.75
CA LYS A 157 -24.73 13.69 27.75
C LYS A 157 -23.50 12.83 27.40
N LEU A 158 -22.57 13.38 26.65
CA LEU A 158 -21.35 12.72 26.16
C LEU A 158 -20.17 13.70 26.27
N SER A 159 -18.98 13.14 26.51
CA SER A 159 -17.74 13.93 26.43
C SER A 159 -17.18 13.91 25.01
N PRO A 160 -16.43 14.95 24.59
CA PRO A 160 -15.72 14.94 23.32
C PRO A 160 -14.86 13.70 23.14
N ARG A 161 -14.11 13.28 24.17
CA ARG A 161 -13.26 12.08 24.12
C ARG A 161 -14.08 10.82 23.81
N SER A 162 -15.22 10.62 24.48
CA SER A 162 -16.07 9.44 24.25
C SER A 162 -16.67 9.40 22.83
N VAL A 163 -17.00 10.57 22.26
CA VAL A 163 -17.48 10.66 20.87
C VAL A 163 -16.35 10.34 19.91
N MET A 164 -15.15 10.91 20.14
CA MET A 164 -14.00 10.69 19.25
C MET A 164 -13.44 9.27 19.31
N GLU A 165 -13.52 8.61 20.46
CA GLU A 165 -13.19 7.19 20.59
C GLU A 165 -14.11 6.30 19.73
N LYS A 166 -15.42 6.55 19.77
CA LYS A 166 -16.40 5.85 18.90
C LYS A 166 -16.16 6.14 17.43
N THR A 167 -15.83 7.39 17.09
CA THR A 167 -15.52 7.83 15.74
C THR A 167 -14.26 7.14 15.23
N LEU A 168 -13.17 7.12 16.01
CA LEU A 168 -11.92 6.42 15.71
C LEU A 168 -12.18 4.91 15.49
N GLY A 169 -12.94 4.29 16.39
CA GLY A 169 -13.33 2.87 16.26
C GLY A 169 -14.14 2.59 14.99
N SER A 170 -15.00 3.54 14.57
CA SER A 170 -15.77 3.43 13.33
C SER A 170 -14.87 3.57 12.09
N CYS A 171 -13.93 4.50 12.10
CA CYS A 171 -12.94 4.69 11.03
C CYS A 171 -12.04 3.45 10.88
N ARG A 172 -11.54 2.89 12.00
CA ARG A 172 -10.74 1.64 11.98
C ARG A 172 -11.53 0.47 11.41
N ARG A 173 -12.80 0.30 11.80
CA ARG A 173 -13.67 -0.78 11.25
C ARG A 173 -13.94 -0.59 9.77
N TYR A 174 -14.23 0.64 9.34
CA TYR A 174 -14.44 0.95 7.92
C TYR A 174 -13.20 0.60 7.10
N ALA A 175 -12.02 1.04 7.53
CA ALA A 175 -10.77 0.78 6.83
C ALA A 175 -10.44 -0.72 6.77
N ARG A 176 -10.59 -1.45 7.90
CA ARG A 176 -10.29 -2.89 7.97
C ARG A 176 -11.21 -3.74 7.10
N ASN A 177 -12.49 -3.37 7.02
CA ASN A 177 -13.52 -4.12 6.30
C ASN A 177 -13.86 -3.47 4.95
N PHE A 178 -12.95 -2.66 4.40
CA PHE A 178 -13.21 -1.96 3.16
C PHE A 178 -13.48 -2.91 2.00
N SER A 179 -14.52 -2.62 1.25
CA SER A 179 -14.88 -3.24 -0.02
C SER A 179 -15.56 -2.19 -0.89
N MET A 180 -15.84 -2.51 -2.16
CA MET A 180 -16.59 -1.59 -3.03
C MET A 180 -18.01 -1.33 -2.54
N ASP A 181 -18.56 -2.17 -1.65
CA ASP A 181 -19.87 -2.00 -1.02
C ASP A 181 -19.77 -1.35 0.39
N ALA A 182 -18.61 -0.83 0.78
CA ALA A 182 -18.40 -0.25 2.12
C ALA A 182 -19.24 1.01 2.39
N GLY A 183 -19.81 1.60 1.34
CA GLY A 183 -20.60 2.84 1.40
C GLY A 183 -19.74 4.08 1.62
N ASN A 184 -20.41 5.22 1.81
CA ASN A 184 -19.77 6.52 1.90
C ASN A 184 -19.68 7.02 3.34
N LEU A 185 -18.64 7.82 3.66
CA LEU A 185 -18.48 8.48 4.96
C LEU A 185 -18.48 10.00 4.80
N LEU A 186 -19.24 10.67 5.68
CA LEU A 186 -19.19 12.12 5.87
C LEU A 186 -18.58 12.42 7.24
N LEU A 187 -17.37 12.94 7.26
CA LEU A 187 -16.68 13.37 8.49
C LEU A 187 -17.01 14.85 8.73
N SER A 188 -17.87 15.13 9.69
CA SER A 188 -18.40 16.48 9.92
C SER A 188 -18.07 17.00 11.32
N GLY A 189 -17.79 18.31 11.43
CA GLY A 189 -17.48 18.97 12.70
C GLY A 189 -16.59 20.19 12.52
N GLY A 190 -16.29 20.90 13.60
CA GLY A 190 -15.48 22.12 13.58
C GLY A 190 -14.08 21.94 13.00
N THR A 191 -13.36 23.04 12.82
CA THR A 191 -11.96 23.06 12.37
C THR A 191 -11.02 22.44 13.39
N GLY A 192 -9.91 21.86 12.93
CA GLY A 192 -8.83 21.36 13.79
C GLY A 192 -9.17 20.13 14.63
N LEU A 193 -10.27 19.43 14.34
CA LEU A 193 -10.72 18.24 15.09
C LEU A 193 -10.20 16.90 14.54
N GLY A 194 -9.25 16.89 13.60
CA GLY A 194 -8.63 15.68 13.09
C GLY A 194 -9.43 14.94 11.99
N LYS A 195 -10.40 15.59 11.31
CA LYS A 195 -11.16 15.00 10.20
C LYS A 195 -10.24 14.52 9.07
N THR A 196 -9.42 15.44 8.55
CA THR A 196 -8.41 15.14 7.53
C THR A 196 -7.48 14.00 7.97
N HIS A 197 -7.03 14.00 9.23
CA HIS A 197 -6.15 12.96 9.76
C HIS A 197 -6.80 11.57 9.66
N LEU A 198 -8.04 11.41 10.14
CA LEU A 198 -8.72 10.12 10.07
C LEU A 198 -9.11 9.72 8.64
N ALA A 199 -9.46 10.69 7.77
CA ALA A 199 -9.70 10.42 6.36
C ALA A 199 -8.44 9.86 5.68
N LEU A 200 -7.28 10.48 5.90
CA LEU A 200 -5.99 10.02 5.40
C LEU A 200 -5.58 8.66 6.00
N ALA A 201 -5.81 8.44 7.30
CA ALA A 201 -5.52 7.16 7.95
C ALA A 201 -6.35 6.01 7.35
N ILE A 202 -7.64 6.27 7.04
CA ILE A 202 -8.49 5.30 6.32
C ILE A 202 -7.91 5.05 4.93
N GLY A 203 -7.59 6.12 4.18
CA GLY A 203 -7.04 6.00 2.83
C GLY A 203 -5.75 5.20 2.78
N ALA A 204 -4.82 5.46 3.72
CA ALA A 204 -3.57 4.70 3.82
C ALA A 204 -3.84 3.20 4.05
N ALA A 205 -4.70 2.87 5.02
CA ALA A 205 -5.03 1.48 5.33
C ALA A 205 -5.79 0.76 4.21
N VAL A 206 -6.63 1.47 3.45
CA VAL A 206 -7.33 0.95 2.27
C VAL A 206 -6.35 0.74 1.10
N GLY A 207 -5.43 1.68 0.90
CA GLY A 207 -4.36 1.56 -0.08
C GLY A 207 -3.47 0.34 0.18
N GLU A 208 -3.11 0.06 1.42
CA GLU A 208 -2.34 -1.13 1.80
C GLU A 208 -3.04 -2.45 1.44
N GLN A 209 -4.37 -2.45 1.38
CA GLN A 209 -5.15 -3.60 0.93
C GLN A 209 -5.19 -3.75 -0.59
N GLY A 210 -4.62 -2.80 -1.34
CA GLY A 210 -4.50 -2.84 -2.80
C GLY A 210 -5.62 -2.15 -3.56
N TYR A 211 -6.41 -1.31 -2.89
CA TYR A 211 -7.38 -0.46 -3.56
C TYR A 211 -6.74 0.84 -4.03
N SER A 212 -7.20 1.36 -5.16
CA SER A 212 -6.78 2.67 -5.65
C SER A 212 -7.45 3.78 -4.83
N VAL A 213 -6.65 4.62 -4.21
CA VAL A 213 -7.14 5.72 -3.37
C VAL A 213 -6.70 7.05 -3.96
N CYS A 214 -7.64 7.97 -4.14
CA CYS A 214 -7.35 9.35 -4.49
C CYS A 214 -7.72 10.28 -3.33
N TYR A 215 -6.82 11.22 -3.06
CA TYR A 215 -7.04 12.29 -2.09
C TYR A 215 -6.93 13.64 -2.80
N GLU A 216 -7.92 14.47 -2.61
CA GLU A 216 -7.89 15.87 -3.05
C GLU A 216 -8.63 16.76 -2.05
N THR A 217 -8.15 17.99 -1.94
CA THR A 217 -8.95 19.05 -1.32
C THR A 217 -10.07 19.47 -2.26
N ALA A 218 -11.16 20.00 -1.72
CA ALA A 218 -12.26 20.49 -2.55
C ALA A 218 -11.78 21.53 -3.60
N ALA A 219 -10.95 22.48 -3.20
CA ALA A 219 -10.37 23.47 -4.11
C ALA A 219 -9.51 22.83 -5.20
N GLY A 220 -8.66 21.85 -4.84
CA GLY A 220 -7.80 21.12 -5.79
C GLY A 220 -8.60 20.31 -6.78
N LEU A 221 -9.60 19.57 -6.30
CA LEU A 221 -10.50 18.77 -7.14
C LEU A 221 -11.21 19.63 -8.18
N PHE A 222 -11.85 20.74 -7.76
CA PHE A 222 -12.58 21.58 -8.69
C PHE A 222 -11.65 22.25 -9.70
N SER A 223 -10.45 22.67 -9.29
CA SER A 223 -9.44 23.19 -10.22
C SER A 223 -9.03 22.16 -11.30
N LYS A 224 -8.87 20.89 -10.91
CA LYS A 224 -8.55 19.80 -11.87
C LYS A 224 -9.70 19.54 -12.84
N LEU A 225 -10.94 19.49 -12.34
CA LEU A 225 -12.12 19.32 -13.16
C LEU A 225 -12.36 20.50 -14.11
N GLU A 226 -12.07 21.71 -13.65
CA GLU A 226 -12.15 22.94 -14.46
C GLU A 226 -11.12 22.92 -15.58
N LYS A 227 -9.87 22.57 -15.30
CA LYS A 227 -8.81 22.42 -16.30
C LYS A 227 -9.16 21.34 -17.34
N ALA A 228 -9.64 20.17 -16.90
CA ALA A 228 -10.05 19.10 -17.80
C ALA A 228 -11.18 19.54 -18.76
N LYS A 229 -12.09 20.39 -18.29
CA LYS A 229 -13.22 20.89 -19.09
C LYS A 229 -12.84 22.03 -20.04
N PHE A 230 -12.08 23.02 -19.57
CA PHE A 230 -11.83 24.27 -20.29
C PHE A 230 -10.44 24.34 -20.93
N THR A 231 -9.51 23.50 -20.50
CA THR A 231 -8.14 23.38 -21.07
C THR A 231 -7.82 21.89 -21.26
N PRO A 232 -8.54 21.20 -22.17
CA PRO A 232 -8.39 19.77 -22.34
C PRO A 232 -6.98 19.42 -22.85
N SER A 233 -6.34 18.50 -22.13
CA SER A 233 -5.10 17.83 -22.49
C SER A 233 -5.19 16.37 -22.07
N GLU A 234 -4.34 15.50 -22.58
CA GLU A 234 -4.29 14.11 -22.15
C GLU A 234 -4.05 14.00 -20.63
N GLU A 235 -3.18 14.86 -20.09
CA GLU A 235 -2.84 14.88 -18.67
C GLU A 235 -4.04 15.31 -17.80
N ASN A 236 -4.67 16.44 -18.15
CA ASN A 236 -5.85 16.94 -17.42
C ASN A 236 -7.02 15.95 -17.46
N SER A 237 -7.23 15.30 -18.61
CA SER A 237 -8.27 14.27 -18.76
C SER A 237 -7.98 13.04 -17.91
N ARG A 238 -6.73 12.56 -17.89
CA ARG A 238 -6.30 11.43 -17.03
C ARG A 238 -6.44 11.72 -15.55
N GLU A 239 -6.11 12.95 -15.13
CA GLU A 239 -6.28 13.35 -13.71
C GLU A 239 -7.77 13.37 -13.32
N ALA A 240 -8.64 13.92 -14.13
CA ALA A 240 -10.09 13.91 -13.89
C ALA A 240 -10.65 12.48 -13.86
N GLU A 241 -10.29 11.64 -14.83
CA GLU A 241 -10.68 10.24 -14.89
C GLU A 241 -10.21 9.44 -13.66
N LYS A 242 -9.01 9.74 -13.15
CA LYS A 242 -8.47 9.11 -11.95
C LYS A 242 -9.34 9.42 -10.73
N LEU A 243 -9.80 10.66 -10.57
CA LEU A 243 -10.68 11.08 -9.48
C LEU A 243 -12.06 10.42 -9.56
N GLU A 244 -12.61 10.28 -10.77
CA GLU A 244 -13.89 9.61 -10.98
C GLU A 244 -13.81 8.09 -10.79
N ASN A 245 -12.68 7.48 -11.17
CA ASN A 245 -12.56 6.03 -11.33
C ASN A 245 -11.79 5.31 -10.21
N CYS A 246 -11.13 6.00 -9.28
CA CYS A 246 -10.48 5.35 -8.13
C CYS A 246 -11.48 4.59 -7.26
N ASP A 247 -11.01 3.54 -6.57
CA ASP A 247 -11.85 2.72 -5.70
C ASP A 247 -12.36 3.52 -4.49
N LEU A 248 -11.51 4.36 -3.89
CA LEU A 248 -11.88 5.26 -2.81
C LEU A 248 -11.45 6.70 -3.15
N LEU A 249 -12.40 7.62 -3.17
CA LEU A 249 -12.12 9.06 -3.24
C LEU A 249 -12.23 9.70 -1.87
N ILE A 250 -11.20 10.42 -1.45
CA ILE A 250 -11.21 11.28 -0.27
C ILE A 250 -11.25 12.73 -0.74
N LEU A 251 -12.38 13.40 -0.48
CA LEU A 251 -12.60 14.82 -0.75
C LEU A 251 -12.52 15.59 0.56
N ASP A 252 -11.43 16.32 0.72
CA ASP A 252 -11.14 17.01 1.99
C ASP A 252 -11.56 18.48 1.97
N ASP A 253 -12.01 18.95 3.13
CA ASP A 253 -12.40 20.33 3.41
C ASP A 253 -13.47 20.89 2.44
N LEU A 254 -14.51 20.08 2.13
CA LEU A 254 -15.65 20.55 1.34
C LEU A 254 -16.33 21.74 2.05
N GLY A 255 -16.47 22.84 1.33
CA GLY A 255 -17.01 24.11 1.83
C GLY A 255 -15.98 25.23 1.97
N THR A 256 -14.70 24.96 1.70
CA THR A 256 -13.63 25.97 1.75
C THR A 256 -13.30 26.58 0.38
N GLU A 257 -13.70 25.92 -0.69
CA GLU A 257 -13.49 26.40 -2.06
C GLU A 257 -14.37 27.62 -2.38
N MET A 258 -14.04 28.37 -3.43
CA MET A 258 -14.87 29.48 -3.87
C MET A 258 -16.20 28.96 -4.45
N PRO A 259 -17.35 29.50 -3.99
CA PRO A 259 -18.64 29.08 -4.54
C PRO A 259 -18.80 29.53 -6.00
N GLY A 260 -19.47 28.72 -6.81
CA GLY A 260 -19.71 29.03 -8.22
C GLY A 260 -20.60 27.99 -8.90
N GLN A 261 -21.21 28.39 -10.02
CA GLN A 261 -22.09 27.47 -10.79
C GLN A 261 -21.33 26.24 -11.28
N PHE A 262 -20.07 26.41 -11.69
CA PHE A 262 -19.23 25.29 -12.11
C PHE A 262 -19.00 24.30 -10.96
N VAL A 263 -18.63 24.80 -9.78
CA VAL A 263 -18.38 23.99 -8.57
C VAL A 263 -19.62 23.19 -8.18
N THR A 264 -20.79 23.83 -8.17
CA THR A 264 -22.06 23.18 -7.86
C THR A 264 -22.38 22.06 -8.87
N ALA A 265 -22.24 22.33 -10.18
CA ALA A 265 -22.50 21.37 -11.20
C ALA A 265 -21.47 20.20 -11.19
N ALA A 266 -20.20 20.52 -11.00
CA ALA A 266 -19.13 19.53 -10.93
C ALA A 266 -19.30 18.60 -9.72
N LEU A 267 -19.59 19.16 -8.53
CA LEU A 267 -19.87 18.36 -7.33
C LEU A 267 -21.09 17.46 -7.51
N TYR A 268 -22.17 17.99 -8.07
CA TYR A 268 -23.38 17.21 -8.32
C TYR A 268 -23.10 16.01 -9.24
N ASN A 269 -22.39 16.23 -10.34
CA ASN A 269 -22.04 15.18 -11.29
C ASN A 269 -21.10 14.14 -10.67
N LEU A 270 -20.07 14.58 -9.93
CA LEU A 270 -19.13 13.68 -9.26
C LEU A 270 -19.86 12.77 -8.26
N LEU A 271 -20.71 13.36 -7.40
CA LEU A 271 -21.50 12.60 -6.43
C LEU A 271 -22.42 11.59 -7.14
N ASN A 272 -23.16 12.02 -8.18
CA ASN A 272 -24.04 11.13 -8.91
C ASN A 272 -23.31 9.99 -9.60
N ASN A 273 -22.23 10.29 -10.34
CA ASN A 273 -21.48 9.28 -11.09
C ASN A 273 -20.91 8.23 -10.13
N ARG A 274 -20.32 8.64 -9.01
CA ARG A 274 -19.74 7.72 -8.04
C ARG A 274 -20.80 6.92 -7.27
N LEU A 275 -21.93 7.53 -6.90
CA LEU A 275 -23.05 6.84 -6.24
C LEU A 275 -23.65 5.77 -7.17
N LEU A 276 -23.91 6.10 -8.44
CA LEU A 276 -24.42 5.16 -9.43
C LEU A 276 -23.44 4.01 -9.71
N ALA A 277 -22.15 4.31 -9.74
CA ALA A 277 -21.10 3.33 -9.92
C ALA A 277 -20.75 2.54 -8.64
N LYS A 278 -21.42 2.81 -7.51
CA LYS A 278 -21.12 2.25 -6.18
C LYS A 278 -19.66 2.39 -5.80
N ARG A 279 -19.07 3.55 -6.06
CA ARG A 279 -17.67 3.85 -5.72
C ARG A 279 -17.61 4.63 -4.43
N PRO A 280 -17.07 4.07 -3.33
CA PRO A 280 -16.99 4.71 -2.02
C PRO A 280 -16.30 6.07 -2.04
N MET A 281 -16.84 6.98 -1.22
CA MET A 281 -16.30 8.31 -0.99
C MET A 281 -16.18 8.59 0.51
N ILE A 282 -15.14 9.32 0.87
CA ILE A 282 -15.00 9.97 2.19
C ILE A 282 -14.97 11.46 1.95
N ILE A 283 -15.88 12.19 2.55
CA ILE A 283 -15.94 13.65 2.45
C ILE A 283 -15.74 14.23 3.84
N THR A 284 -14.84 15.20 3.98
CA THR A 284 -14.72 15.98 5.20
C THR A 284 -15.34 17.36 4.99
N THR A 285 -16.03 17.87 5.99
CA THR A 285 -16.65 19.19 5.91
C THR A 285 -16.86 19.83 7.29
N ASN A 286 -16.90 21.12 7.32
CA ASN A 286 -17.34 21.90 8.50
C ASN A 286 -18.80 22.33 8.38
N LEU A 287 -19.42 22.17 7.21
CA LEU A 287 -20.79 22.61 6.96
C LEU A 287 -21.80 21.70 7.67
N ASN A 288 -22.89 22.27 8.11
CA ASN A 288 -24.10 21.55 8.46
C ASN A 288 -25.01 21.40 7.22
N VAL A 289 -26.16 20.72 7.38
CA VAL A 289 -27.07 20.43 6.25
C VAL A 289 -27.62 21.71 5.60
N ASP A 290 -27.98 22.72 6.41
CA ASP A 290 -28.57 23.95 5.91
C ASP A 290 -27.51 24.83 5.23
N GLU A 291 -26.29 24.88 5.78
CA GLU A 291 -25.14 25.56 5.16
C GLU A 291 -24.76 24.92 3.84
N ALA A 292 -24.76 23.58 3.75
CA ALA A 292 -24.49 22.85 2.52
C ALA A 292 -25.59 23.09 1.45
N ALA A 293 -26.85 23.15 1.87
CA ALA A 293 -27.98 23.45 0.98
C ALA A 293 -27.89 24.88 0.44
N GLY A 294 -27.58 25.86 1.32
CA GLY A 294 -27.41 27.26 0.93
C GLY A 294 -26.19 27.50 0.04
N ARG A 295 -25.10 26.75 0.27
CA ARG A 295 -23.84 26.92 -0.48
C ARG A 295 -23.87 26.27 -1.88
N TYR A 296 -24.44 25.09 -1.99
CA TYR A 296 -24.46 24.31 -3.24
C TYR A 296 -25.89 24.17 -3.82
N SER A 297 -26.69 23.34 -3.20
CA SER A 297 -28.13 23.17 -3.49
C SER A 297 -28.75 22.17 -2.51
N GLY A 298 -30.08 22.22 -2.35
CA GLY A 298 -30.81 21.21 -1.56
C GLY A 298 -30.60 19.78 -2.04
N GLN A 299 -30.40 19.59 -3.35
CA GLN A 299 -30.16 18.28 -3.95
C GLN A 299 -28.79 17.69 -3.54
N ILE A 300 -27.73 18.51 -3.51
CA ILE A 300 -26.40 18.11 -3.04
C ILE A 300 -26.44 17.82 -1.55
N ALA A 301 -27.04 18.70 -0.76
CA ALA A 301 -27.19 18.51 0.69
C ALA A 301 -27.94 17.20 1.00
N SER A 302 -29.05 16.93 0.31
CA SER A 302 -29.81 15.69 0.46
C SER A 302 -28.94 14.44 0.21
N ARG A 303 -28.08 14.44 -0.81
CA ARG A 303 -27.17 13.33 -1.07
C ARG A 303 -26.09 13.19 0.00
N LEU A 304 -25.44 14.29 0.39
CA LEU A 304 -24.37 14.27 1.41
C LEU A 304 -24.88 13.78 2.76
N TYR A 305 -26.09 14.13 3.14
CA TYR A 305 -26.64 13.77 4.44
C TYR A 305 -27.56 12.55 4.42
N GLY A 306 -28.00 12.09 3.23
CA GLY A 306 -28.83 10.90 3.05
C GLY A 306 -28.05 9.65 2.63
N GLU A 307 -27.04 9.78 1.74
CA GLU A 307 -26.29 8.66 1.18
C GLU A 307 -24.96 8.39 1.86
N PHE A 308 -24.58 9.23 2.84
CA PHE A 308 -23.32 9.10 3.57
C PHE A 308 -23.57 8.79 5.05
N LYS A 309 -22.85 7.83 5.58
CA LYS A 309 -22.81 7.60 7.02
C LYS A 309 -22.02 8.73 7.68
N ARG A 310 -22.72 9.53 8.49
CA ARG A 310 -22.11 10.65 9.17
C ARG A 310 -21.32 10.21 10.40
N LEU A 311 -20.07 10.66 10.51
CA LEU A 311 -19.23 10.58 11.70
C LEU A 311 -18.97 12.00 12.21
N THR A 312 -19.46 12.28 13.42
CA THR A 312 -19.36 13.61 14.01
C THR A 312 -18.07 13.75 14.79
N PHE A 313 -17.38 14.85 14.57
CA PHE A 313 -16.17 15.24 15.30
C PHE A 313 -16.54 16.33 16.31
N LEU A 314 -16.12 16.13 17.56
CA LEU A 314 -16.47 17.00 18.66
C LEU A 314 -15.22 17.34 19.50
N GLY A 315 -15.08 18.59 19.91
CA GLY A 315 -13.94 19.03 20.72
C GLY A 315 -13.52 20.46 20.42
N SER A 316 -12.32 20.80 20.88
CA SER A 316 -11.65 22.08 20.61
C SER A 316 -10.58 21.89 19.55
N ASP A 317 -10.19 22.96 18.86
CA ASP A 317 -9.15 22.93 17.82
C ASP A 317 -7.81 22.44 18.40
N ILE A 318 -7.38 21.25 17.94
CA ILE A 318 -6.15 20.58 18.41
C ILE A 318 -4.90 21.37 18.01
N ARG A 319 -4.93 22.11 16.90
CA ARG A 319 -3.80 22.96 16.47
C ARG A 319 -3.53 24.05 17.51
N ILE A 320 -4.59 24.63 18.08
CA ILE A 320 -4.48 25.62 19.14
C ILE A 320 -4.00 24.99 20.45
N ILE A 321 -4.46 23.77 20.76
CA ILE A 321 -4.00 23.06 21.96
C ILE A 321 -2.50 22.76 21.87
N LYS A 322 -2.03 22.27 20.73
CA LYS A 322 -0.61 21.96 20.47
C LYS A 322 0.29 23.20 20.48
N SER A 323 -0.20 24.37 20.12
CA SER A 323 0.60 25.60 20.13
C SER A 323 0.78 26.20 21.53
N ARG A 324 0.02 25.73 22.53
CA ARG A 324 0.04 26.23 23.91
C ARG A 324 0.77 25.30 24.89
N GLY A 325 1.15 24.13 24.48
CA GLY A 325 1.96 23.15 25.23
C GLY A 325 3.31 22.94 24.59
#